data_2822d95bbfaef8772a2cdb4d3ed10429
#
_entry.id   2822d95bbfaef8772a2cdb4d3ed10429
#
_cell.length_a   1.000
_cell.length_b   1.000
_cell.length_c   1.000
_cell.angle_alpha   90.00
_cell.angle_beta   90.00
_cell.angle_gamma   90.00
#
_symmetry.space_group_name_H-M   'P 1'
#
loop_
_entity.id
_entity.type
_entity.pdbx_description
1 polymer ?
#
loop_
_entity_poly.entity_id
_entity_poly.type
_entity_poly.pdbx_seq_one_letter_code
_entity_poly.pdbx_strand_id
1 'polypeptide(L)'
;METKLILAACCLLVMLAGGALYMKTYRREGKSKKALALKGGTTLIAAIPALFAARSGDGSALWILFGIALCALADVVLELHFQGGMLAFALGHVCYVVAFLSVGGVGAVNWAGWALLSAFTVFYIKTVAKGSREPLLPFLLYGVMISAMLASSLGCGPLAATGALLFVVSDSTLLYGLVREKKKGHDLAVMLTYWGAQYLIGLSALARAL
;
A
#
# COMPACT_ATOMS: atom_id res chain seq x y z
N MET A 1 -13.16 -10.15 21.67
CA MET A 1 -13.70 -9.74 20.36
C MET A 1 -14.02 -8.23 20.30
N GLU A 2 -14.80 -7.71 21.22
CA GLU A 2 -15.20 -6.28 21.24
C GLU A 2 -14.02 -5.30 21.26
N THR A 3 -13.03 -5.52 22.11
CA THR A 3 -11.85 -4.63 22.21
C THR A 3 -11.10 -4.49 20.88
N LYS A 4 -11.00 -5.57 20.10
CA LYS A 4 -10.31 -5.52 18.78
C LYS A 4 -11.14 -4.79 17.73
N LEU A 5 -12.46 -4.93 17.78
CA LEU A 5 -13.38 -4.16 16.92
C LEU A 5 -13.31 -2.66 17.23
N ILE A 6 -13.30 -2.31 18.51
CA ILE A 6 -13.14 -0.92 18.95
C ILE A 6 -11.79 -0.37 18.47
N LEU A 7 -10.70 -1.12 18.65
CA LEU A 7 -9.38 -0.73 18.16
C LEU A 7 -9.38 -0.48 16.65
N ALA A 8 -9.94 -1.41 15.87
CA ALA A 8 -10.05 -1.27 14.42
C ALA A 8 -10.85 -0.01 14.04
N ALA A 9 -12.01 0.19 14.65
CA ALA A 9 -12.84 1.37 14.40
C ALA A 9 -12.12 2.69 14.77
N CYS A 10 -11.44 2.74 15.92
CA CYS A 10 -10.65 3.90 16.32
C CYS A 10 -9.51 4.19 15.32
N CYS A 11 -8.77 3.17 14.89
CA CYS A 11 -7.73 3.34 13.89
C CYS A 11 -8.29 3.91 12.58
N LEU A 12 -9.43 3.39 12.10
CA LEU A 12 -10.08 3.88 10.89
C LEU A 12 -10.46 5.35 11.02
N LEU A 13 -11.12 5.74 12.12
CA LEU A 13 -11.54 7.12 12.37
C LEU A 13 -10.35 8.08 12.42
N VAL A 14 -9.25 7.68 13.10
CA VAL A 14 -8.04 8.50 13.19
C VAL A 14 -7.36 8.60 11.82
N MET A 15 -7.33 7.52 11.01
CA MET A 15 -6.80 7.58 9.65
C MET A 15 -7.64 8.48 8.74
N LEU A 16 -8.97 8.44 8.84
CA LEU A 16 -9.85 9.33 8.07
C LEU A 16 -9.63 10.80 8.47
N ALA A 17 -9.53 11.09 9.75
CA ALA A 17 -9.26 12.44 10.26
C ALA A 17 -7.86 12.93 9.83
N GLY A 18 -6.82 12.08 9.96
CA GLY A 18 -5.45 12.36 9.52
C GLY A 18 -5.36 12.62 8.03
N GLY A 19 -6.04 11.80 7.23
CA GLY A 19 -6.13 11.95 5.79
C GLY A 19 -6.83 13.24 5.36
N ALA A 20 -7.95 13.59 6.00
CA ALA A 20 -8.64 14.85 5.75
C ALA A 20 -7.74 16.06 6.09
N LEU A 21 -7.04 15.99 7.22
CA LEU A 21 -6.11 17.03 7.64
C LEU A 21 -4.91 17.14 6.68
N TYR A 22 -4.35 16.02 6.22
CA TYR A 22 -3.33 15.99 5.19
C TYR A 22 -3.81 16.69 3.91
N MET A 23 -4.95 16.29 3.36
CA MET A 23 -5.49 16.86 2.13
C MET A 23 -5.74 18.35 2.24
N LYS A 24 -6.24 18.83 3.40
CA LYS A 24 -6.42 20.25 3.68
C LYS A 24 -5.07 20.98 3.74
N THR A 25 -4.08 20.42 4.44
CA THR A 25 -2.74 21.01 4.60
C THR A 25 -2.01 21.05 3.27
N TYR A 26 -2.04 19.95 2.52
CA TYR A 26 -1.38 19.86 1.21
C TYR A 26 -1.95 20.86 0.18
N ARG A 27 -3.28 21.08 0.18
CA ARG A 27 -3.92 22.08 -0.68
C ARG A 27 -3.50 23.51 -0.34
N ARG A 28 -3.16 23.80 0.93
CA ARG A 28 -2.79 25.14 1.39
C ARG A 28 -1.29 25.41 1.31
N GLU A 29 -0.47 24.43 1.62
CA GLU A 29 0.96 24.58 1.90
C GLU A 29 1.84 23.75 0.94
N GLY A 30 1.22 22.94 0.05
CA GLY A 30 1.93 22.02 -0.83
C GLY A 30 2.73 20.98 -0.03
N LYS A 31 3.95 20.70 -0.48
CA LYS A 31 4.88 19.72 0.13
C LYS A 31 5.57 20.26 1.40
N SER A 32 4.82 20.85 2.31
CA SER A 32 5.36 21.32 3.58
C SER A 32 5.78 20.15 4.50
N LYS A 33 6.72 20.39 5.44
CA LYS A 33 7.12 19.39 6.45
C LYS A 33 5.92 18.86 7.22
N LYS A 34 4.93 19.72 7.49
CA LYS A 34 3.68 19.35 8.16
C LYS A 34 2.85 18.40 7.30
N ALA A 35 2.70 18.69 6.01
CA ALA A 35 1.97 17.80 5.09
C ALA A 35 2.66 16.43 4.98
N LEU A 36 3.99 16.40 4.86
CA LEU A 36 4.75 15.14 4.81
C LEU A 36 4.61 14.32 6.09
N ALA A 37 4.71 14.96 7.26
CA ALA A 37 4.52 14.30 8.56
C ALA A 37 3.09 13.75 8.71
N LEU A 38 2.07 14.48 8.23
CA LEU A 38 0.68 14.02 8.25
C LEU A 38 0.48 12.82 7.31
N LYS A 39 1.10 12.82 6.13
CA LYS A 39 1.00 11.70 5.17
C LYS A 39 1.55 10.41 5.77
N GLY A 40 2.82 10.40 6.14
CA GLY A 40 3.46 9.22 6.74
C GLY A 40 2.87 8.84 8.10
N GLY A 41 2.51 9.81 8.94
CA GLY A 41 1.86 9.58 10.23
C GLY A 41 0.49 8.90 10.09
N THR A 42 -0.32 9.31 9.11
CA THR A 42 -1.61 8.66 8.81
C THR A 42 -1.40 7.21 8.39
N THR A 43 -0.39 6.93 7.55
CA THR A 43 -0.04 5.57 7.14
C THR A 43 0.40 4.72 8.35
N LEU A 44 1.20 5.27 9.27
CA LEU A 44 1.66 4.55 10.47
C LEU A 44 0.52 4.10 11.40
N ILE A 45 -0.65 4.75 11.38
CA ILE A 45 -1.81 4.31 12.18
C ILE A 45 -2.26 2.91 11.75
N ALA A 46 -2.14 2.56 10.47
CA ALA A 46 -2.44 1.23 9.96
C ALA A 46 -1.53 0.12 10.56
N ALA A 47 -0.38 0.48 11.13
CA ALA A 47 0.51 -0.46 11.80
C ALA A 47 0.00 -0.91 13.19
N ILE A 48 -0.89 -0.15 13.81
CA ILE A 48 -1.40 -0.45 15.16
C ILE A 48 -2.09 -1.83 15.22
N PRO A 49 -3.02 -2.21 14.33
CA PRO A 49 -3.60 -3.55 14.30
C PRO A 49 -2.55 -4.65 14.15
N ALA A 50 -1.55 -4.46 13.27
CA ALA A 50 -0.47 -5.42 13.06
C ALA A 50 0.42 -5.56 14.30
N LEU A 51 0.69 -4.47 15.04
CA LEU A 51 1.45 -4.47 16.27
C LEU A 51 0.74 -5.32 17.35
N PHE A 52 -0.58 -5.20 17.47
CA PHE A 52 -1.36 -6.02 18.41
C PHE A 52 -1.31 -7.51 18.04
N ALA A 53 -1.40 -7.83 16.74
CA ALA A 53 -1.26 -9.21 16.26
C ALA A 53 0.14 -9.78 16.55
N ALA A 54 1.20 -9.01 16.31
CA ALA A 54 2.57 -9.41 16.58
C ALA A 54 2.81 -9.70 18.06
N ARG A 55 2.24 -8.89 18.95
CA ARG A 55 2.29 -9.12 20.40
C ARG A 55 1.56 -10.38 20.86
N SER A 56 0.59 -10.85 20.07
CA SER A 56 -0.13 -12.11 20.31
C SER A 56 0.60 -13.34 19.75
N GLY A 57 1.83 -13.17 19.22
CA GLY A 57 2.66 -14.26 18.71
C GLY A 57 2.57 -14.50 17.20
N ASP A 58 1.81 -13.71 16.44
CA ASP A 58 1.77 -13.81 14.97
C ASP A 58 3.05 -13.23 14.35
N GLY A 59 4.01 -14.11 14.00
CA GLY A 59 5.26 -13.71 13.37
C GLY A 59 5.07 -13.04 11.99
N SER A 60 4.00 -13.39 11.27
CA SER A 60 3.68 -12.75 9.99
C SER A 60 3.29 -11.28 10.16
N ALA A 61 2.70 -10.92 11.28
CA ALA A 61 2.30 -9.56 11.61
C ALA A 61 3.52 -8.62 11.78
N LEU A 62 4.69 -9.13 12.17
CA LEU A 62 5.93 -8.34 12.18
C LEU A 62 6.32 -7.88 10.79
N TRP A 63 6.20 -8.74 9.78
CA TRP A 63 6.48 -8.37 8.41
C TRP A 63 5.49 -7.34 7.87
N ILE A 64 4.19 -7.46 8.23
CA ILE A 64 3.20 -6.44 7.91
C ILE A 64 3.55 -5.11 8.58
N LEU A 65 3.94 -5.13 9.85
CA LEU A 65 4.36 -3.94 10.59
C LEU A 65 5.55 -3.24 9.92
N PHE A 66 6.61 -4.00 9.55
CA PHE A 66 7.75 -3.46 8.82
C PHE A 66 7.35 -2.93 7.45
N GLY A 67 6.47 -3.63 6.73
CA GLY A 67 5.94 -3.20 5.44
C GLY A 67 5.24 -1.84 5.53
N ILE A 68 4.33 -1.67 6.51
CA ILE A 68 3.64 -0.40 6.73
C ILE A 68 4.63 0.71 7.13
N ALA A 69 5.61 0.42 7.98
CA ALA A 69 6.62 1.40 8.38
C ALA A 69 7.46 1.87 7.18
N LEU A 70 7.89 0.94 6.31
CA LEU A 70 8.58 1.27 5.06
C LEU A 70 7.71 2.09 4.10
N CYS A 71 6.41 1.76 3.99
CA CYS A 71 5.47 2.55 3.19
C CYS A 71 5.28 3.97 3.76
N ALA A 72 5.21 4.12 5.08
CA ALA A 72 5.12 5.44 5.72
C ALA A 72 6.40 6.27 5.50
N LEU A 73 7.56 5.63 5.52
CA LEU A 73 8.83 6.28 5.12
C LEU A 73 8.79 6.66 3.63
N ALA A 74 8.33 5.74 2.78
CA ALA A 74 8.19 5.95 1.35
C ALA A 74 7.27 7.14 1.02
N ASP A 75 6.20 7.35 1.78
CA ASP A 75 5.30 8.50 1.65
C ASP A 75 6.03 9.84 1.75
N VAL A 76 7.02 9.93 2.63
CA VAL A 76 7.84 11.13 2.81
C VAL A 76 8.91 11.20 1.72
N VAL A 77 9.63 10.10 1.49
CA VAL A 77 10.75 10.04 0.55
C VAL A 77 10.28 10.28 -0.89
N LEU A 78 9.10 9.76 -1.27
CA LEU A 78 8.53 9.93 -2.61
C LEU A 78 8.32 11.41 -2.99
N GLU A 79 7.96 12.24 -2.02
CA GLU A 79 7.75 13.68 -2.24
C GLU A 79 9.07 14.46 -2.38
N LEU A 80 10.16 13.93 -1.81
CA LEU A 80 11.49 14.53 -1.83
C LEU A 80 12.35 13.98 -2.97
N HIS A 81 12.31 12.67 -3.18
CA HIS A 81 13.09 11.94 -4.19
C HIS A 81 12.26 10.76 -4.72
N PHE A 82 11.67 10.94 -5.88
CA PHE A 82 10.68 10.01 -6.44
C PHE A 82 11.17 8.55 -6.53
N GLN A 83 12.37 8.31 -7.11
CA GLN A 83 12.91 6.97 -7.26
C GLN A 83 13.25 6.31 -5.91
N GLY A 84 13.73 7.10 -4.94
CA GLY A 84 13.99 6.63 -3.58
C GLY A 84 12.69 6.20 -2.88
N GLY A 85 11.61 6.98 -3.07
CA GLY A 85 10.29 6.62 -2.56
C GLY A 85 9.74 5.33 -3.19
N MET A 86 9.87 5.17 -4.51
CA MET A 86 9.51 3.92 -5.19
C MET A 86 10.27 2.71 -4.64
N LEU A 87 11.59 2.86 -4.40
CA LEU A 87 12.38 1.78 -3.82
C LEU A 87 11.91 1.43 -2.40
N ALA A 88 11.64 2.43 -1.57
CA ALA A 88 11.12 2.21 -0.22
C ALA A 88 9.75 1.50 -0.23
N PHE A 89 8.84 1.88 -1.15
CA PHE A 89 7.59 1.15 -1.36
C PHE A 89 7.82 -0.29 -1.82
N ALA A 90 8.73 -0.52 -2.78
CA ALA A 90 9.06 -1.86 -3.24
C ALA A 90 9.57 -2.75 -2.10
N LEU A 91 10.41 -2.23 -1.20
CA LEU A 91 10.85 -2.94 0.00
C LEU A 91 9.69 -3.22 0.97
N GLY A 92 8.75 -2.28 1.11
CA GLY A 92 7.50 -2.51 1.85
C GLY A 92 6.69 -3.66 1.27
N HIS A 93 6.59 -3.74 -0.07
CA HIS A 93 5.89 -4.84 -0.74
C HIS A 93 6.61 -6.18 -0.57
N VAL A 94 7.95 -6.21 -0.53
CA VAL A 94 8.70 -7.43 -0.17
C VAL A 94 8.29 -7.92 1.21
N CYS A 95 8.18 -7.03 2.19
CA CYS A 95 7.72 -7.40 3.54
C CYS A 95 6.29 -7.99 3.50
N TYR A 96 5.38 -7.40 2.73
CA TYR A 96 4.02 -7.94 2.58
C TYR A 96 4.01 -9.31 1.89
N VAL A 97 4.82 -9.50 0.83
CA VAL A 97 4.96 -10.82 0.18
C VAL A 97 5.41 -11.87 1.17
N VAL A 98 6.47 -11.58 1.96
CA VAL A 98 6.96 -12.50 3.00
C VAL A 98 5.87 -12.80 4.01
N ALA A 99 5.14 -11.79 4.51
CA ALA A 99 4.03 -11.96 5.43
C ALA A 99 2.93 -12.87 4.84
N PHE A 100 2.51 -12.60 3.62
CA PHE A 100 1.41 -13.35 2.98
C PHE A 100 1.80 -14.78 2.64
N LEU A 101 3.03 -15.02 2.15
CA LEU A 101 3.51 -16.36 1.86
C LEU A 101 3.73 -17.18 3.13
N SER A 102 4.08 -16.56 4.26
CA SER A 102 4.19 -17.26 5.54
C SER A 102 2.83 -17.70 6.11
N VAL A 103 1.73 -17.07 5.69
CA VAL A 103 0.36 -17.41 6.09
C VAL A 103 -0.33 -18.32 5.08
N GLY A 104 -0.36 -17.91 3.81
CA GLY A 104 -1.10 -18.59 2.74
C GLY A 104 -0.32 -19.73 2.07
N GLY A 105 1.00 -19.83 2.36
CA GLY A 105 1.89 -20.77 1.69
C GLY A 105 2.21 -20.37 0.24
N VAL A 106 2.99 -21.20 -0.43
CA VAL A 106 3.38 -21.04 -1.84
C VAL A 106 2.79 -22.18 -2.63
N GLY A 107 1.96 -21.87 -3.63
CA GLY A 107 1.32 -22.87 -4.48
C GLY A 107 1.28 -22.44 -5.95
N ALA A 108 0.82 -23.36 -6.82
CA ALA A 108 0.68 -23.10 -8.25
C ALA A 108 -0.22 -21.89 -8.55
N VAL A 109 -1.26 -21.67 -7.75
CA VAL A 109 -2.18 -20.52 -7.87
C VAL A 109 -1.45 -19.19 -7.66
N ASN A 110 -0.50 -19.12 -6.71
CA ASN A 110 0.29 -17.92 -6.48
C ASN A 110 1.20 -17.64 -7.69
N TRP A 111 1.87 -18.64 -8.24
CA TRP A 111 2.75 -18.46 -9.41
C TRP A 111 1.96 -18.09 -10.67
N ALA A 112 0.85 -18.78 -10.95
CA ALA A 112 -0.02 -18.45 -12.08
C ALA A 112 -0.63 -17.05 -11.93
N GLY A 113 -1.13 -16.74 -10.75
CA GLY A 113 -1.67 -15.42 -10.43
C GLY A 113 -0.63 -14.32 -10.61
N TRP A 114 0.58 -14.50 -10.10
CA TRP A 114 1.67 -13.56 -10.27
C TRP A 114 2.05 -13.36 -11.75
N ALA A 115 2.16 -14.43 -12.53
CA ALA A 115 2.47 -14.35 -13.95
C ALA A 115 1.39 -13.56 -14.71
N LEU A 116 0.11 -13.88 -14.49
CA LEU A 116 -1.03 -13.20 -15.14
C LEU A 116 -1.11 -11.72 -14.73
N LEU A 117 -1.03 -11.42 -13.44
CA LEU A 117 -1.06 -10.05 -12.94
C LEU A 117 0.14 -9.24 -13.43
N SER A 118 1.34 -9.83 -13.48
CA SER A 118 2.52 -9.18 -14.02
C SER A 118 2.38 -8.88 -15.51
N ALA A 119 1.86 -9.82 -16.30
CA ALA A 119 1.59 -9.61 -17.71
C ALA A 119 0.59 -8.46 -17.94
N PHE A 120 -0.52 -8.46 -17.17
CA PHE A 120 -1.51 -7.38 -17.22
C PHE A 120 -0.91 -6.03 -16.81
N THR A 121 -0.13 -6.00 -15.72
CA THR A 121 0.53 -4.78 -15.23
C THR A 121 1.54 -4.24 -16.22
N VAL A 122 2.34 -5.10 -16.85
CA VAL A 122 3.28 -4.71 -17.92
C VAL A 122 2.54 -4.14 -19.13
N PHE A 123 1.43 -4.79 -19.54
CA PHE A 123 0.58 -4.29 -20.62
C PHE A 123 -0.01 -2.90 -20.27
N TYR A 124 -0.56 -2.75 -19.06
CA TYR A 124 -1.10 -1.49 -18.57
C TYR A 124 -0.04 -0.37 -18.59
N ILE A 125 1.14 -0.61 -18.00
CA ILE A 125 2.22 0.38 -17.93
C ILE A 125 2.65 0.81 -19.34
N LYS A 126 2.90 -0.15 -20.24
CA LYS A 126 3.28 0.15 -21.62
C LYS A 126 2.22 0.96 -22.38
N THR A 127 0.94 0.67 -22.12
CA THR A 127 -0.18 1.36 -22.75
C THR A 127 -0.34 2.79 -22.21
N VAL A 128 -0.33 2.93 -20.89
CA VAL A 128 -0.55 4.22 -20.22
C VAL A 128 0.64 5.15 -20.42
N ALA A 129 1.88 4.63 -20.34
CA ALA A 129 3.08 5.42 -20.52
C ALA A 129 3.52 5.60 -21.98
N LYS A 130 2.73 5.14 -22.95
CA LYS A 130 3.03 5.33 -24.38
C LYS A 130 3.14 6.82 -24.72
N GLY A 131 4.31 7.23 -25.21
CA GLY A 131 4.62 8.63 -25.52
C GLY A 131 5.06 9.48 -24.32
N SER A 132 5.14 8.93 -23.12
CA SER A 132 5.76 9.57 -21.97
C SER A 132 7.28 9.60 -22.13
N ARG A 133 7.93 10.61 -21.54
CA ARG A 133 9.40 10.71 -21.43
C ARG A 133 9.97 10.01 -20.21
N GLU A 134 9.11 9.53 -19.32
CA GLU A 134 9.52 8.85 -18.08
C GLU A 134 10.17 7.49 -18.39
N PRO A 135 11.23 7.12 -17.65
CA PRO A 135 11.89 5.83 -17.82
C PRO A 135 10.95 4.69 -17.41
N LEU A 136 10.66 3.76 -18.33
CA LEU A 136 9.70 2.67 -18.10
C LEU A 136 10.23 1.59 -17.15
N LEU A 137 11.54 1.35 -17.13
CA LEU A 137 12.13 0.22 -16.40
C LEU A 137 11.80 0.24 -14.89
N PRO A 138 11.93 1.36 -14.16
CA PRO A 138 11.54 1.40 -12.75
C PRO A 138 10.07 1.06 -12.53
N PHE A 139 9.16 1.55 -13.38
CA PHE A 139 7.73 1.25 -13.28
C PHE A 139 7.42 -0.23 -13.57
N LEU A 140 8.13 -0.85 -14.53
CA LEU A 140 7.95 -2.27 -14.85
C LEU A 140 8.42 -3.16 -13.70
N LEU A 141 9.60 -2.89 -13.13
CA LEU A 141 10.13 -3.64 -11.99
C LEU A 141 9.22 -3.52 -10.76
N TYR A 142 8.78 -2.30 -10.47
CA TYR A 142 7.83 -2.04 -9.41
C TYR A 142 6.48 -2.73 -9.64
N GLY A 143 5.97 -2.66 -10.88
CA GLY A 143 4.71 -3.30 -11.27
C GLY A 143 4.74 -4.83 -11.10
N VAL A 144 5.84 -5.48 -11.43
CA VAL A 144 6.04 -6.93 -11.20
C VAL A 144 6.06 -7.23 -9.69
N MET A 145 6.70 -6.38 -8.88
CA MET A 145 6.74 -6.55 -7.43
C MET A 145 5.36 -6.41 -6.77
N ILE A 146 4.60 -5.37 -7.12
CA ILE A 146 3.25 -5.19 -6.55
C ILE A 146 2.28 -6.30 -7.02
N SER A 147 2.48 -6.85 -8.22
CA SER A 147 1.75 -8.03 -8.70
C SER A 147 2.06 -9.27 -7.86
N ALA A 148 3.31 -9.45 -7.40
CA ALA A 148 3.68 -10.52 -6.49
C ALA A 148 2.98 -10.37 -5.13
N MET A 149 2.90 -9.14 -4.61
CA MET A 149 2.18 -8.86 -3.37
C MET A 149 0.68 -9.20 -3.49
N LEU A 150 0.02 -8.78 -4.56
CA LEU A 150 -1.39 -9.12 -4.78
C LEU A 150 -1.59 -10.65 -4.94
N ALA A 151 -0.75 -11.32 -5.74
CA ALA A 151 -0.86 -12.76 -5.92
C ALA A 151 -0.66 -13.55 -4.62
N SER A 152 0.31 -13.13 -3.78
CA SER A 152 0.55 -13.79 -2.49
C SER A 152 -0.57 -13.56 -1.47
N SER A 153 -1.29 -12.43 -1.57
CA SER A 153 -2.40 -12.11 -0.65
C SER A 153 -3.65 -12.96 -0.86
N LEU A 154 -3.82 -13.59 -2.03
CA LEU A 154 -5.04 -14.35 -2.38
C LEU A 154 -5.29 -15.54 -1.45
N GLY A 155 -4.22 -16.14 -0.89
CA GLY A 155 -4.31 -17.21 0.10
C GLY A 155 -4.52 -16.75 1.56
N CYS A 156 -4.57 -15.43 1.83
CA CYS A 156 -4.55 -14.88 3.19
C CYS A 156 -5.91 -14.32 3.67
N GLY A 157 -6.97 -14.59 2.90
CA GLY A 157 -8.33 -14.14 3.21
C GLY A 157 -8.69 -12.77 2.61
N PRO A 158 -9.99 -12.40 2.70
CA PRO A 158 -10.54 -11.28 1.93
C PRO A 158 -9.97 -9.91 2.33
N LEU A 159 -9.62 -9.70 3.59
CA LEU A 159 -9.05 -8.42 4.02
C LEU A 159 -7.68 -8.16 3.40
N ALA A 160 -6.80 -9.17 3.39
CA ALA A 160 -5.48 -9.08 2.77
C ALA A 160 -5.59 -8.89 1.25
N ALA A 161 -6.41 -9.69 0.59
CA ALA A 161 -6.60 -9.63 -0.85
C ALA A 161 -7.21 -8.29 -1.31
N THR A 162 -8.25 -7.80 -0.61
CA THR A 162 -8.85 -6.50 -0.91
C THR A 162 -7.87 -5.35 -0.64
N GLY A 163 -7.11 -5.42 0.46
CA GLY A 163 -6.07 -4.43 0.77
C GLY A 163 -5.00 -4.38 -0.32
N ALA A 164 -4.48 -5.54 -0.74
CA ALA A 164 -3.50 -5.63 -1.82
C ALA A 164 -4.05 -5.12 -3.17
N LEU A 165 -5.31 -5.44 -3.49
CA LEU A 165 -5.97 -4.93 -4.69
C LEU A 165 -6.11 -3.40 -4.68
N LEU A 166 -6.55 -2.83 -3.56
CA LEU A 166 -6.64 -1.37 -3.41
C LEU A 166 -5.28 -0.70 -3.56
N PHE A 167 -4.20 -1.37 -3.12
CA PHE A 167 -2.84 -0.85 -3.30
C PHE A 167 -2.46 -0.80 -4.79
N VAL A 168 -2.72 -1.88 -5.53
CA VAL A 168 -2.51 -1.91 -6.99
C VAL A 168 -3.32 -0.83 -7.70
N VAL A 169 -4.58 -0.62 -7.30
CA VAL A 169 -5.44 0.43 -7.86
C VAL A 169 -4.87 1.82 -7.56
N SER A 170 -4.42 2.06 -6.33
CA SER A 170 -3.78 3.32 -5.92
C SER A 170 -2.57 3.64 -6.80
N ASP A 171 -1.66 2.69 -6.93
CA ASP A 171 -0.41 2.89 -7.65
C ASP A 171 -0.59 2.97 -9.17
N SER A 172 -1.55 2.21 -9.69
CA SER A 172 -1.97 2.34 -11.10
C SER A 172 -2.54 3.72 -11.38
N THR A 173 -3.34 4.26 -10.44
CA THR A 173 -3.88 5.62 -10.54
C THR A 173 -2.76 6.64 -10.41
N LEU A 174 -1.82 6.47 -9.46
CA LEU A 174 -0.67 7.35 -9.30
C LEU A 174 0.18 7.40 -10.58
N LEU A 175 0.52 6.24 -11.15
CA LEU A 175 1.25 6.17 -12.43
C LEU A 175 0.52 6.91 -13.54
N TYR A 176 -0.80 6.71 -13.66
CA TYR A 176 -1.59 7.44 -14.66
C TYR A 176 -1.40 8.95 -14.54
N GLY A 177 -1.45 9.51 -13.32
CA GLY A 177 -1.27 10.93 -13.10
C GLY A 177 0.17 11.44 -13.26
N LEU A 178 1.17 10.55 -13.26
CA LEU A 178 2.56 10.90 -13.56
C LEU A 178 2.82 11.03 -15.08
N VAL A 179 2.18 10.17 -15.87
CA VAL A 179 2.44 10.06 -17.31
C VAL A 179 1.34 10.69 -18.18
N ARG A 180 0.22 11.04 -17.59
CA ARG A 180 -0.94 11.66 -18.23
C ARG A 180 -1.40 12.88 -17.44
N GLU A 181 -2.35 13.61 -18.00
CA GLU A 181 -2.95 14.77 -17.35
C GLU A 181 -3.83 14.34 -16.15
N LYS A 182 -3.58 14.94 -15.00
CA LYS A 182 -4.36 14.68 -13.78
C LYS A 182 -5.76 15.24 -13.89
N LYS A 183 -6.77 14.42 -13.64
CA LYS A 183 -8.16 14.84 -13.53
C LYS A 183 -8.47 15.35 -12.12
N LYS A 184 -9.55 16.13 -12.00
CA LYS A 184 -10.07 16.59 -10.70
C LYS A 184 -10.37 15.39 -9.81
N GLY A 185 -9.88 15.41 -8.57
CA GLY A 185 -10.07 14.32 -7.60
C GLY A 185 -9.02 13.19 -7.67
N HIS A 186 -8.09 13.23 -8.62
CA HIS A 186 -7.07 12.21 -8.79
C HIS A 186 -6.27 11.95 -7.50
N ASP A 187 -5.70 12.98 -6.89
CA ASP A 187 -4.90 12.83 -5.67
C ASP A 187 -5.74 12.30 -4.50
N LEU A 188 -7.02 12.65 -4.43
CA LEU A 188 -7.93 12.09 -3.43
C LEU A 188 -8.18 10.61 -3.67
N ALA A 189 -8.39 10.18 -4.92
CA ALA A 189 -8.58 8.78 -5.26
C ALA A 189 -7.35 7.93 -4.88
N VAL A 190 -6.14 8.41 -5.22
CA VAL A 190 -4.88 7.77 -4.83
C VAL A 190 -4.80 7.62 -3.31
N MET A 191 -5.03 8.69 -2.55
CA MET A 191 -4.90 8.63 -1.09
C MET A 191 -5.96 7.74 -0.42
N LEU A 192 -7.21 7.79 -0.87
CA LEU A 192 -8.29 6.95 -0.30
C LEU A 192 -8.01 5.46 -0.55
N THR A 193 -7.62 5.08 -1.76
CA THR A 193 -7.29 3.69 -2.09
C THR A 193 -6.03 3.22 -1.37
N TYR A 194 -5.00 4.06 -1.27
CA TYR A 194 -3.77 3.77 -0.57
C TYR A 194 -3.97 3.55 0.93
N TRP A 195 -4.60 4.50 1.63
CA TRP A 195 -4.85 4.34 3.08
C TRP A 195 -5.84 3.23 3.38
N GLY A 196 -6.84 3.03 2.51
CA GLY A 196 -7.72 1.87 2.58
C GLY A 196 -6.96 0.55 2.46
N ALA A 197 -6.00 0.49 1.53
CA ALA A 197 -5.10 -0.66 1.37
C ALA A 197 -4.29 -0.93 2.63
N GLN A 198 -3.60 0.09 3.14
CA GLN A 198 -2.76 -0.02 4.34
C GLN A 198 -3.58 -0.46 5.56
N TYR A 199 -4.76 0.15 5.74
CA TYR A 199 -5.66 -0.21 6.82
C TYR A 199 -6.11 -1.67 6.75
N LEU A 200 -6.56 -2.15 5.58
CA LEU A 200 -7.03 -3.53 5.40
C LEU A 200 -5.89 -4.56 5.54
N ILE A 201 -4.69 -4.24 5.08
CA ILE A 201 -3.51 -5.09 5.27
C ILE A 201 -3.17 -5.19 6.76
N GLY A 202 -3.12 -4.07 7.48
CA GLY A 202 -2.92 -4.06 8.93
C GLY A 202 -4.02 -4.81 9.69
N LEU A 203 -5.28 -4.59 9.32
CA LEU A 203 -6.43 -5.26 9.92
C LEU A 203 -6.44 -6.77 9.64
N SER A 204 -5.92 -7.22 8.49
CA SER A 204 -5.82 -8.65 8.16
C SER A 204 -4.96 -9.42 9.16
N ALA A 205 -3.90 -8.80 9.69
CA ALA A 205 -3.09 -9.39 10.75
C ALA A 205 -3.89 -9.53 12.06
N LEU A 206 -4.59 -8.47 12.46
CA LEU A 206 -5.40 -8.48 13.68
C LEU A 206 -6.53 -9.52 13.61
N ALA A 207 -7.15 -9.68 12.44
CA ALA A 207 -8.23 -10.65 12.23
C ALA A 207 -7.75 -12.10 12.34
N ARG A 208 -6.50 -12.40 11.95
CA ARG A 208 -5.91 -13.74 12.11
C ARG A 208 -5.54 -14.07 13.55
N ALA A 209 -5.22 -13.07 14.34
CA ALA A 209 -4.91 -13.22 15.77
C ALA A 209 -6.17 -13.37 16.65
N LEU A 210 -7.37 -13.50 16.03
CA LEU A 210 -8.66 -13.79 16.70
C LEU A 210 -8.83 -15.28 16.91
#